data_d21c30264d747e3207cdd208155c176c
#
_entry.id   d21c30264d747e3207cdd208155c176c
#
_cell.length_a   1.000
_cell.length_b   1.000
_cell.length_c   1.000
_cell.angle_alpha   90.00
_cell.angle_beta   90.00
_cell.angle_gamma   90.00
#
_symmetry.space_group_name_H-M   'P 1'
#
loop_
_entity.id
_entity.type
_entity.pdbx_description
1 polymer ?
#
loop_
_entity_poly.entity_id
_entity_poly.type
_entity_poly.pdbx_seq_one_letter_code
_entity_poly.pdbx_strand_id
1 'polypeptide(L)'
;RSGKKKFRPTRDILHVCGMLLNSDTLDIFVVHLPSRSGGAKESEPYRLFAAGQLKAAVDSIYYYRHHPQILIMGDFNDYPDNASVNKILSAEAPSQNGDSLQPQKLYHLLARKSAIRKHFGSYKYQGEWGLLDHIIVSGTLLQPDADFCTSESKADIFRPSFLLTDDKKYGGVQPFRTYYGMKYQNGYSDHLPAWADFRLIY
;
A
#
# COMPACT_ATOMS: atom_id res chain seq x y z
N ARG A 1 26.03 31.92 -0.72
CA ARG A 1 25.90 30.90 0.39
C ARG A 1 25.68 29.57 -0.28
N SER A 2 26.68 28.69 -0.31
CA SER A 2 26.62 27.33 -0.81
C SER A 2 25.73 26.52 0.16
N GLY A 3 24.48 26.29 -0.22
CA GLY A 3 23.59 25.43 0.52
C GLY A 3 24.07 23.99 0.40
N LYS A 4 24.65 23.43 1.44
CA LYS A 4 24.93 21.98 1.51
C LYS A 4 23.61 21.24 1.29
N LYS A 5 23.51 20.49 0.19
CA LYS A 5 22.40 19.55 -0.03
C LYS A 5 22.40 18.58 1.15
N LYS A 6 21.40 18.68 2.04
CA LYS A 6 21.21 17.71 3.12
C LYS A 6 20.69 16.42 2.47
N PHE A 7 21.53 15.42 2.42
CA PHE A 7 21.09 14.05 2.13
C PHE A 7 20.14 13.61 3.24
N ARG A 8 18.91 13.24 2.91
CA ARG A 8 18.02 12.51 3.81
C ARG A 8 18.01 11.05 3.36
N PRO A 9 18.53 10.12 4.17
CA PRO A 9 18.40 8.70 3.85
C PRO A 9 16.91 8.34 3.84
N THR A 10 16.49 7.55 2.84
CA THR A 10 15.17 6.91 2.81
C THR A 10 15.35 5.44 3.18
N ARG A 11 14.24 4.76 3.48
CA ARG A 11 14.24 3.31 3.64
C ARG A 11 14.41 2.65 2.28
N ASP A 12 15.03 1.48 2.28
CA ASP A 12 15.19 0.67 1.08
C ASP A 12 13.83 0.11 0.64
N ILE A 13 13.71 -0.18 -0.64
CA ILE A 13 12.61 -0.94 -1.23
C ILE A 13 13.06 -2.39 -1.28
N LEU A 14 12.38 -3.28 -0.55
CA LEU A 14 12.62 -4.70 -0.66
C LEU A 14 11.95 -5.25 -1.92
N HIS A 15 12.69 -5.92 -2.77
CA HIS A 15 12.16 -6.68 -3.90
C HIS A 15 12.54 -8.16 -3.73
N VAL A 16 11.53 -9.02 -3.78
CA VAL A 16 11.68 -10.48 -3.76
C VAL A 16 11.04 -11.03 -5.03
N CYS A 17 11.79 -11.85 -5.75
CA CYS A 17 11.30 -12.58 -6.90
C CYS A 17 11.37 -14.08 -6.60
N GLY A 18 10.25 -14.77 -6.71
CA GLY A 18 10.12 -16.18 -6.40
C GLY A 18 9.27 -16.93 -7.41
N MET A 19 9.45 -18.24 -7.48
CA MET A 19 8.63 -19.14 -8.31
C MET A 19 7.52 -19.76 -7.46
N LEU A 20 6.30 -19.71 -7.95
CA LEU A 20 5.14 -20.35 -7.36
C LEU A 20 5.07 -21.84 -7.69
N LEU A 21 4.21 -22.60 -7.02
CA LEU A 21 4.05 -24.05 -7.24
C LEU A 21 3.57 -24.41 -8.66
N ASN A 22 2.85 -23.50 -9.33
CA ASN A 22 2.44 -23.61 -10.72
C ASN A 22 3.53 -23.20 -11.74
N SER A 23 4.76 -22.98 -11.27
CA SER A 23 5.92 -22.51 -12.05
C SER A 23 5.88 -21.05 -12.53
N ASP A 24 4.86 -20.29 -12.16
CA ASP A 24 4.81 -18.85 -12.42
C ASP A 24 5.77 -18.09 -11.50
N THR A 25 6.21 -16.92 -11.98
CA THR A 25 7.07 -16.04 -11.19
C THR A 25 6.26 -14.92 -10.55
N LEU A 26 6.41 -14.73 -9.25
CA LEU A 26 5.83 -13.63 -8.47
C LEU A 26 6.93 -12.66 -8.03
N ASP A 27 6.74 -11.38 -8.33
CA ASP A 27 7.56 -10.28 -7.83
C ASP A 27 6.83 -9.54 -6.70
N ILE A 28 7.43 -9.50 -5.53
CA ILE A 28 6.88 -8.82 -4.34
C ILE A 28 7.76 -7.63 -4.00
N PHE A 29 7.15 -6.44 -3.95
CA PHE A 29 7.78 -5.23 -3.43
C PHE A 29 7.19 -4.88 -2.07
N VAL A 30 8.07 -4.65 -1.08
CA VAL A 30 7.67 -4.15 0.24
C VAL A 30 8.30 -2.78 0.43
N VAL A 31 7.45 -1.80 0.77
CA VAL A 31 7.86 -0.41 0.90
C VAL A 31 7.47 0.20 2.24
N HIS A 32 8.27 1.16 2.69
CA HIS A 32 7.89 2.09 3.73
C HIS A 32 8.38 3.47 3.31
N LEU A 33 7.53 4.20 2.58
CA LEU A 33 7.89 5.50 2.02
C LEU A 33 8.14 6.56 3.10
N PRO A 34 8.85 7.66 2.78
CA PRO A 34 9.15 8.71 3.73
C PRO A 34 7.92 9.27 4.43
N SER A 35 8.00 9.38 5.76
CA SER A 35 6.88 9.84 6.59
C SER A 35 6.49 11.29 6.31
N ARG A 36 5.27 11.65 6.73
CA ARG A 36 4.75 13.04 6.69
C ARG A 36 5.33 13.95 7.76
N SER A 37 6.38 13.52 8.45
CA SER A 37 7.05 14.30 9.50
C SER A 37 7.58 15.64 8.94
N GLY A 38 7.25 16.73 9.63
CA GLY A 38 7.56 18.08 9.18
C GLY A 38 6.53 18.69 8.23
N GLY A 39 5.45 17.97 7.92
CA GLY A 39 4.36 18.41 7.04
C GLY A 39 4.17 17.50 5.84
N ALA A 40 2.92 17.31 5.44
CA ALA A 40 2.58 16.43 4.31
C ALA A 40 3.13 16.98 2.98
N LYS A 41 3.04 18.30 2.76
CA LYS A 41 3.54 18.98 1.55
C LYS A 41 5.06 19.05 1.50
N GLU A 42 5.68 19.37 2.63
CA GLU A 42 7.12 19.51 2.77
C GLU A 42 7.84 18.17 2.56
N SER A 43 7.22 17.08 2.92
CA SER A 43 7.75 15.72 2.78
C SER A 43 7.35 15.03 1.47
N GLU A 44 6.36 15.54 0.74
CA GLU A 44 5.86 14.96 -0.53
C GLU A 44 6.97 14.69 -1.57
N PRO A 45 7.92 15.60 -1.84
CA PRO A 45 8.97 15.34 -2.83
C PRO A 45 9.79 14.07 -2.56
N TYR A 46 9.96 13.72 -1.29
CA TYR A 46 10.69 12.49 -0.92
C TYR A 46 9.88 11.24 -1.21
N ARG A 47 8.54 11.28 -0.99
CA ARG A 47 7.65 10.17 -1.33
C ARG A 47 7.51 10.01 -2.84
N LEU A 48 7.41 11.12 -3.59
CA LEU A 48 7.39 11.09 -5.06
C LEU A 48 8.67 10.48 -5.63
N PHE A 49 9.83 10.86 -5.08
CA PHE A 49 11.11 10.28 -5.48
C PHE A 49 11.15 8.76 -5.22
N ALA A 50 10.78 8.31 -4.02
CA ALA A 50 10.79 6.89 -3.67
C ALA A 50 9.77 6.10 -4.51
N ALA A 51 8.57 6.63 -4.74
CA ALA A 51 7.58 6.04 -5.64
C ALA A 51 8.10 5.97 -7.09
N GLY A 52 8.87 6.96 -7.54
CA GLY A 52 9.53 6.96 -8.85
C GLY A 52 10.56 5.84 -9.00
N GLN A 53 11.34 5.55 -7.93
CA GLN A 53 12.28 4.41 -7.94
C GLN A 53 11.53 3.08 -8.00
N LEU A 54 10.45 2.93 -7.22
CA LEU A 54 9.57 1.76 -7.26
C LEU A 54 8.96 1.58 -8.65
N LYS A 55 8.43 2.66 -9.24
CA LYS A 55 7.86 2.62 -10.60
C LYS A 55 8.88 2.19 -11.65
N ALA A 56 10.10 2.72 -11.59
CA ALA A 56 11.17 2.32 -12.51
C ALA A 56 11.50 0.82 -12.42
N ALA A 57 11.52 0.25 -11.20
CA ALA A 57 11.72 -1.19 -11.00
C ALA A 57 10.57 -2.00 -11.59
N VAL A 58 9.32 -1.59 -11.35
CA VAL A 58 8.12 -2.23 -11.92
C VAL A 58 8.11 -2.15 -13.45
N ASP A 59 8.43 -0.97 -14.02
CA ASP A 59 8.49 -0.78 -15.47
C ASP A 59 9.56 -1.65 -16.13
N SER A 60 10.68 -1.85 -15.45
CA SER A 60 11.72 -2.80 -15.91
C SER A 60 11.17 -4.22 -16.01
N ILE A 61 10.35 -4.67 -15.04
CA ILE A 61 9.73 -5.99 -15.11
C ILE A 61 8.73 -6.05 -16.28
N TYR A 62 7.88 -5.04 -16.45
CA TYR A 62 6.93 -4.95 -17.56
C TYR A 62 7.62 -4.92 -18.93
N TYR A 63 8.81 -4.35 -19.03
CA TYR A 63 9.58 -4.33 -20.26
C TYR A 63 10.06 -5.74 -20.67
N TYR A 64 10.48 -6.57 -19.70
CA TYR A 64 11.00 -7.91 -19.98
C TYR A 64 9.95 -9.02 -19.94
N ARG A 65 8.77 -8.79 -19.34
CA ARG A 65 7.72 -9.81 -19.19
C ARG A 65 6.35 -9.27 -19.62
N HIS A 66 5.63 -10.06 -20.41
CA HIS A 66 4.31 -9.65 -20.93
C HIS A 66 3.19 -9.72 -19.89
N HIS A 67 3.21 -10.72 -19.01
CA HIS A 67 2.19 -10.98 -17.98
C HIS A 67 2.81 -11.16 -16.61
N PRO A 68 3.57 -10.16 -16.09
CA PRO A 68 4.21 -10.32 -14.80
C PRO A 68 3.19 -10.29 -13.67
N GLN A 69 3.39 -11.16 -12.69
CA GLN A 69 2.64 -11.17 -11.44
C GLN A 69 3.39 -10.30 -10.44
N ILE A 70 2.87 -9.11 -10.17
CA ILE A 70 3.51 -8.13 -9.29
C ILE A 70 2.57 -7.81 -8.13
N LEU A 71 3.10 -7.91 -6.91
CA LEU A 71 2.47 -7.47 -5.67
C LEU A 71 3.32 -6.37 -5.03
N ILE A 72 2.74 -5.24 -4.73
CA ILE A 72 3.37 -4.13 -4.01
C ILE A 72 2.57 -3.91 -2.73
N MET A 73 3.25 -3.89 -1.57
CA MET A 73 2.60 -3.68 -0.29
C MET A 73 3.45 -2.86 0.67
N GLY A 74 2.80 -2.24 1.65
CA GLY A 74 3.47 -1.54 2.75
C GLY A 74 2.86 -0.18 3.07
N ASP A 75 3.55 0.57 3.96
CA ASP A 75 3.19 1.92 4.35
C ASP A 75 3.75 2.94 3.35
N PHE A 76 2.84 3.55 2.60
CA PHE A 76 3.19 4.60 1.62
C PHE A 76 3.25 5.98 2.24
N ASN A 77 2.79 6.16 3.48
CA ASN A 77 2.64 7.47 4.11
C ASN A 77 1.88 8.49 3.25
N ASP A 78 1.12 8.02 2.28
CA ASP A 78 0.24 8.78 1.39
C ASP A 78 -1.10 8.04 1.23
N TYR A 79 -2.14 8.76 0.84
CA TYR A 79 -3.45 8.19 0.54
C TYR A 79 -3.51 7.69 -0.91
N PRO A 80 -4.50 6.83 -1.27
CA PRO A 80 -4.64 6.33 -2.64
C PRO A 80 -4.74 7.42 -3.73
N ASP A 81 -5.28 8.59 -3.40
CA ASP A 81 -5.42 9.73 -4.28
C ASP A 81 -4.20 10.67 -4.32
N ASN A 82 -3.20 10.44 -3.46
CA ASN A 82 -1.98 11.25 -3.49
C ASN A 82 -1.09 10.91 -4.69
N ALA A 83 -0.28 11.89 -5.10
CA ALA A 83 0.47 11.82 -6.35
C ALA A 83 1.46 10.65 -6.43
N SER A 84 2.03 10.20 -5.31
CA SER A 84 2.92 9.03 -5.27
C SER A 84 2.22 7.75 -5.74
N VAL A 85 0.92 7.57 -5.41
CA VAL A 85 0.13 6.39 -5.74
C VAL A 85 -0.58 6.56 -7.07
N ASN A 86 -1.41 7.63 -7.22
CA ASN A 86 -2.28 7.76 -8.39
C ASN A 86 -1.57 8.30 -9.64
N LYS A 87 -0.50 9.12 -9.49
CA LYS A 87 0.22 9.70 -10.64
C LYS A 87 1.51 8.97 -10.95
N ILE A 88 2.36 8.73 -9.93
CA ILE A 88 3.66 8.10 -10.17
C ILE A 88 3.50 6.61 -10.44
N LEU A 89 2.84 5.87 -9.55
CA LEU A 89 2.57 4.44 -9.77
C LEU A 89 1.41 4.21 -10.74
N SER A 90 0.54 5.21 -10.93
CA SER A 90 -0.68 5.10 -11.72
C SER A 90 -1.57 3.94 -11.26
N ALA A 91 -1.59 3.67 -9.95
CA ALA A 91 -2.36 2.62 -9.34
C ALA A 91 -3.77 3.11 -9.00
N GLU A 92 -4.77 2.58 -9.68
CA GLU A 92 -6.19 2.94 -9.49
C GLU A 92 -7.03 1.72 -9.06
N ALA A 93 -8.22 1.95 -8.55
CA ALA A 93 -9.16 0.87 -8.28
C ALA A 93 -9.54 0.15 -9.60
N PRO A 94 -9.68 -1.19 -9.62
CA PRO A 94 -10.18 -1.91 -10.79
C PRO A 94 -11.52 -1.36 -11.27
N SER A 95 -11.74 -1.26 -12.59
CA SER A 95 -13.03 -0.79 -13.15
C SER A 95 -14.18 -1.73 -12.77
N GLN A 96 -15.37 -1.16 -12.50
CA GLN A 96 -16.60 -1.92 -12.27
C GLN A 96 -17.43 -2.08 -13.55
N ASN A 97 -17.08 -1.38 -14.62
CA ASN A 97 -17.88 -1.28 -15.83
C ASN A 97 -17.59 -2.39 -16.86
N GLY A 98 -16.88 -3.46 -16.47
CA GLY A 98 -16.53 -4.56 -17.38
C GLY A 98 -15.39 -4.23 -18.34
N ASP A 99 -14.69 -3.11 -18.14
CA ASP A 99 -13.47 -2.81 -18.90
C ASP A 99 -12.44 -3.91 -18.66
N SER A 100 -11.77 -4.34 -19.72
CA SER A 100 -10.77 -5.38 -19.62
C SER A 100 -9.60 -4.94 -18.72
N LEU A 101 -9.29 -5.76 -17.73
CA LEU A 101 -8.11 -5.59 -16.90
C LEU A 101 -6.85 -5.70 -17.77
N GLN A 102 -6.01 -4.69 -17.72
CA GLN A 102 -4.77 -4.65 -18.48
C GLN A 102 -3.64 -5.32 -17.67
N PRO A 103 -3.01 -6.40 -18.16
CA PRO A 103 -1.99 -7.13 -17.40
C PRO A 103 -0.82 -6.26 -16.90
N GLN A 104 -0.40 -5.28 -17.69
CA GLN A 104 0.72 -4.37 -17.41
C GLN A 104 0.29 -3.08 -16.71
N LYS A 105 -0.88 -3.05 -16.09
CA LYS A 105 -1.37 -1.94 -15.27
C LYS A 105 -1.38 -2.33 -13.80
N LEU A 106 -1.12 -1.37 -12.94
CA LEU A 106 -1.22 -1.53 -11.49
C LEU A 106 -2.62 -1.19 -11.01
N TYR A 107 -3.16 -2.01 -10.12
CA TYR A 107 -4.48 -1.85 -9.52
C TYR A 107 -4.39 -1.87 -8.00
N HIS A 108 -5.09 -0.95 -7.37
CA HIS A 108 -5.09 -0.78 -5.92
C HIS A 108 -6.32 -1.46 -5.29
N LEU A 109 -6.12 -2.53 -4.52
CA LEU A 109 -7.20 -3.37 -4.00
C LEU A 109 -8.07 -2.69 -2.93
N LEU A 110 -7.56 -1.67 -2.25
CA LEU A 110 -8.26 -1.01 -1.13
C LEU A 110 -8.75 0.41 -1.45
N ALA A 111 -8.36 1.00 -2.59
CA ALA A 111 -8.67 2.41 -2.91
C ALA A 111 -10.17 2.70 -2.93
N ARG A 112 -10.97 1.84 -3.59
CA ARG A 112 -12.42 1.98 -3.65
C ARG A 112 -13.07 1.92 -2.27
N LYS A 113 -12.63 0.96 -1.43
CA LYS A 113 -13.15 0.81 -0.06
C LYS A 113 -12.85 2.07 0.77
N SER A 114 -11.64 2.63 0.60
CA SER A 114 -11.25 3.88 1.25
C SER A 114 -12.09 5.09 0.80
N ALA A 115 -12.48 5.14 -0.46
CA ALA A 115 -13.28 6.24 -0.99
C ALA A 115 -14.75 6.19 -0.54
N ILE A 116 -15.33 4.99 -0.38
CA ILE A 116 -16.78 4.84 -0.14
C ILE A 116 -17.15 4.48 1.31
N ARG A 117 -16.23 3.89 2.09
CA ARG A 117 -16.52 3.46 3.46
C ARG A 117 -16.04 4.49 4.46
N LYS A 118 -16.97 5.08 5.20
CA LYS A 118 -16.64 5.97 6.32
C LYS A 118 -15.79 5.22 7.36
N HIS A 119 -14.75 5.88 7.86
CA HIS A 119 -13.82 5.31 8.86
C HIS A 119 -13.04 4.05 8.38
N PHE A 120 -12.86 3.89 7.08
CA PHE A 120 -11.99 2.86 6.52
C PHE A 120 -10.55 3.38 6.45
N GLY A 121 -9.62 2.61 7.03
CA GLY A 121 -8.20 2.96 7.00
C GLY A 121 -7.39 2.08 7.94
N SER A 122 -6.09 2.10 7.74
CA SER A 122 -5.11 1.40 8.58
C SER A 122 -4.57 2.27 9.72
N TYR A 123 -4.71 3.58 9.62
CA TYR A 123 -4.17 4.56 10.55
C TYR A 123 -5.23 5.57 10.99
N LYS A 124 -5.17 6.06 12.24
CA LYS A 124 -6.05 7.12 12.72
C LYS A 124 -5.24 8.31 13.21
N TYR A 125 -5.54 9.50 12.65
CA TYR A 125 -4.90 10.75 13.02
C TYR A 125 -5.93 11.86 13.25
N GLN A 126 -5.88 12.51 14.40
CA GLN A 126 -6.79 13.60 14.79
C GLN A 126 -8.28 13.26 14.62
N GLY A 127 -8.65 12.01 14.91
CA GLY A 127 -10.04 11.54 14.81
C GLY A 127 -10.40 10.92 13.46
N GLU A 128 -9.61 11.16 12.41
CA GLU A 128 -9.90 10.69 11.06
C GLU A 128 -9.10 9.42 10.73
N TRP A 129 -9.81 8.43 10.17
CA TRP A 129 -9.20 7.22 9.63
C TRP A 129 -8.66 7.49 8.24
N GLY A 130 -7.46 6.99 7.96
CA GLY A 130 -6.80 7.10 6.67
C GLY A 130 -6.15 5.80 6.24
N LEU A 131 -6.14 5.53 4.94
CA LEU A 131 -5.47 4.38 4.35
C LEU A 131 -4.06 4.79 3.94
N LEU A 132 -3.05 4.38 4.71
CA LEU A 132 -1.63 4.61 4.44
C LEU A 132 -0.90 3.33 4.02
N ASP A 133 -1.45 2.16 4.42
CA ASP A 133 -0.94 0.83 4.09
C ASP A 133 -1.69 0.30 2.88
N HIS A 134 -0.97 0.03 1.81
CA HIS A 134 -1.54 -0.28 0.50
C HIS A 134 -1.23 -1.71 0.07
N ILE A 135 -2.13 -2.26 -0.74
CA ILE A 135 -1.93 -3.50 -1.51
C ILE A 135 -2.27 -3.18 -2.95
N ILE A 136 -1.25 -3.22 -3.80
CA ILE A 136 -1.34 -2.90 -5.23
C ILE A 136 -0.85 -4.11 -6.00
N VAL A 137 -1.55 -4.49 -7.05
CA VAL A 137 -1.25 -5.68 -7.86
C VAL A 137 -1.22 -5.35 -9.34
N SER A 138 -0.46 -6.14 -10.12
CA SER A 138 -0.58 -6.10 -11.59
C SER A 138 -1.93 -6.65 -12.03
N GLY A 139 -2.44 -6.18 -13.18
CA GLY A 139 -3.69 -6.68 -13.74
C GLY A 139 -3.69 -8.17 -14.05
N THR A 140 -2.53 -8.78 -14.22
CA THR A 140 -2.36 -10.24 -14.34
C THR A 140 -2.95 -10.96 -13.13
N LEU A 141 -2.73 -10.44 -11.92
CA LEU A 141 -3.23 -11.03 -10.67
C LEU A 141 -4.74 -10.83 -10.44
N LEU A 142 -5.41 -10.06 -11.28
CA LEU A 142 -6.85 -9.81 -11.21
C LEU A 142 -7.65 -10.59 -12.26
N GLN A 143 -6.99 -11.40 -13.09
CA GLN A 143 -7.68 -12.24 -14.09
C GLN A 143 -8.38 -13.40 -13.37
N PRO A 144 -9.72 -13.53 -13.45
CA PRO A 144 -10.46 -14.53 -12.67
C PRO A 144 -10.08 -15.98 -13.02
N ASP A 145 -9.66 -16.19 -14.26
CA ASP A 145 -9.31 -17.52 -14.80
C ASP A 145 -7.83 -17.85 -14.64
N ALA A 146 -7.02 -16.94 -14.08
CA ALA A 146 -5.61 -17.22 -13.80
C ALA A 146 -5.44 -18.20 -12.63
N ASP A 147 -4.42 -19.06 -12.71
CA ASP A 147 -4.09 -20.04 -11.67
C ASP A 147 -3.70 -19.37 -10.36
N PHE A 148 -3.10 -18.18 -10.42
CA PHE A 148 -2.81 -17.35 -9.24
C PHE A 148 -3.48 -15.99 -9.37
N CYS A 149 -4.48 -15.73 -8.55
CA CYS A 149 -5.27 -14.49 -8.65
C CYS A 149 -5.88 -14.04 -7.33
N THR A 150 -6.30 -12.78 -7.30
CA THR A 150 -7.04 -12.13 -6.22
C THR A 150 -8.12 -11.20 -6.76
N SER A 151 -8.81 -10.46 -5.88
CA SER A 151 -9.78 -9.42 -6.25
C SER A 151 -9.92 -8.39 -5.13
N GLU A 152 -10.58 -7.25 -5.41
CA GLU A 152 -10.89 -6.24 -4.39
C GLU A 152 -11.68 -6.81 -3.19
N SER A 153 -12.56 -7.78 -3.43
CA SER A 153 -13.36 -8.41 -2.36
C SER A 153 -12.51 -9.25 -1.41
N LYS A 154 -11.34 -9.67 -1.85
CA LYS A 154 -10.39 -10.51 -1.08
C LYS A 154 -9.33 -9.72 -0.34
N ALA A 155 -9.42 -8.39 -0.29
CA ALA A 155 -8.51 -7.54 0.46
C ALA A 155 -9.27 -6.62 1.42
N ASP A 156 -8.76 -6.42 2.62
CA ASP A 156 -9.36 -5.53 3.62
C ASP A 156 -8.32 -5.09 4.67
N ILE A 157 -8.75 -4.29 5.64
CA ILE A 157 -7.98 -3.95 6.84
C ILE A 157 -8.39 -4.90 7.97
N PHE A 158 -7.44 -5.60 8.56
CA PHE A 158 -7.66 -6.49 9.68
C PHE A 158 -7.87 -5.67 10.96
N ARG A 159 -9.12 -5.67 11.46
CA ARG A 159 -9.56 -4.76 12.53
C ARG A 159 -10.27 -5.50 13.69
N PRO A 160 -9.66 -6.50 14.30
CA PRO A 160 -10.24 -7.17 15.47
C PRO A 160 -10.18 -6.26 16.70
N SER A 161 -11.06 -6.52 17.67
CA SER A 161 -11.20 -5.71 18.89
C SER A 161 -9.90 -5.60 19.70
N PHE A 162 -9.08 -6.64 19.73
CA PHE A 162 -7.82 -6.63 20.47
C PHE A 162 -6.74 -5.68 19.91
N LEU A 163 -6.83 -5.32 18.62
CA LEU A 163 -5.94 -4.32 18.00
C LEU A 163 -6.43 -2.89 18.19
N LEU A 164 -7.54 -2.69 18.90
CA LEU A 164 -8.20 -1.39 19.06
C LEU A 164 -8.27 -0.99 20.52
N THR A 165 -8.27 0.32 20.77
CA THR A 165 -8.54 0.93 22.06
C THR A 165 -9.40 2.18 21.88
N ASP A 166 -10.04 2.64 22.96
CA ASP A 166 -10.85 3.85 22.91
C ASP A 166 -10.00 5.09 22.58
N ASP A 167 -10.49 5.90 21.66
CA ASP A 167 -9.94 7.23 21.40
C ASP A 167 -10.63 8.26 22.30
N LYS A 168 -10.05 8.48 23.47
CA LYS A 168 -10.59 9.40 24.49
C LYS A 168 -10.62 10.86 24.05
N LYS A 169 -9.81 11.22 23.04
CA LYS A 169 -9.70 12.62 22.59
C LYS A 169 -10.68 12.95 21.48
N TYR A 170 -10.83 12.04 20.51
CA TYR A 170 -11.61 12.29 19.31
C TYR A 170 -12.84 11.39 19.19
N GLY A 171 -13.03 10.47 20.15
CA GLY A 171 -14.15 9.54 20.17
C GLY A 171 -13.95 8.31 19.27
N GLY A 172 -14.78 7.29 19.55
CA GLY A 172 -14.69 5.99 18.87
C GLY A 172 -13.43 5.23 19.25
N VAL A 173 -12.90 4.44 18.31
CA VAL A 173 -11.72 3.60 18.54
C VAL A 173 -10.54 4.03 17.66
N GLN A 174 -9.34 3.68 18.09
CA GLN A 174 -8.07 3.88 17.37
C GLN A 174 -7.21 2.63 17.49
N PRO A 175 -6.16 2.47 16.64
CA PRO A 175 -5.21 1.38 16.82
C PRO A 175 -4.60 1.40 18.22
N PHE A 176 -4.50 0.22 18.83
CA PHE A 176 -3.88 0.06 20.15
C PHE A 176 -2.37 -0.02 19.97
N ARG A 177 -1.74 1.14 19.99
CA ARG A 177 -0.30 1.31 19.71
C ARG A 177 0.59 0.92 20.88
N THR A 178 1.80 0.49 20.56
CA THR A 178 2.83 0.14 21.56
C THR A 178 3.25 1.36 22.35
N TYR A 179 3.45 2.51 21.66
CA TYR A 179 3.85 3.77 22.28
C TYR A 179 2.98 4.94 21.83
N TYR A 180 2.77 5.90 22.71
CA TYR A 180 2.28 7.22 22.40
C TYR A 180 3.33 8.26 22.81
N GLY A 181 4.07 8.79 21.83
CA GLY A 181 5.32 9.49 22.11
C GLY A 181 6.30 8.58 22.84
N MET A 182 6.77 9.00 24.01
CA MET A 182 7.69 8.21 24.85
C MET A 182 6.96 7.28 25.85
N LYS A 183 5.63 7.36 25.93
CA LYS A 183 4.85 6.58 26.89
C LYS A 183 4.46 5.22 26.32
N TYR A 184 4.89 4.15 26.95
CA TYR A 184 4.49 2.78 26.64
C TYR A 184 2.99 2.57 26.95
N GLN A 185 2.24 2.02 26.00
CA GLN A 185 0.79 1.80 26.06
C GLN A 185 0.41 0.32 26.18
N ASN A 186 1.36 -0.60 26.08
CA ASN A 186 1.14 -2.05 26.11
C ASN A 186 0.26 -2.56 24.96
N GLY A 187 0.22 -1.84 23.83
CA GLY A 187 -0.48 -2.25 22.61
C GLY A 187 0.47 -2.85 21.58
N TYR A 188 0.01 -2.91 20.33
CA TYR A 188 0.68 -3.62 19.24
C TYR A 188 1.33 -2.68 18.21
N SER A 189 0.53 -1.88 17.52
CA SER A 189 0.96 -0.98 16.44
C SER A 189 0.04 0.23 16.35
N ASP A 190 0.53 1.32 15.79
CA ASP A 190 -0.27 2.50 15.43
C ASP A 190 -0.93 2.35 14.05
N HIS A 191 -0.64 1.29 13.32
CA HIS A 191 -1.32 0.89 12.10
C HIS A 191 -2.03 -0.46 12.28
N LEU A 192 -3.15 -0.63 11.59
CA LEU A 192 -3.84 -1.91 11.45
C LEU A 192 -3.30 -2.64 10.21
N PRO A 193 -3.16 -3.99 10.26
CA PRO A 193 -2.68 -4.74 9.11
C PRO A 193 -3.63 -4.66 7.91
N ALA A 194 -3.08 -4.36 6.73
CA ALA A 194 -3.75 -4.63 5.46
C ALA A 194 -3.49 -6.09 5.06
N TRP A 195 -4.49 -6.76 4.49
CA TRP A 195 -4.39 -8.14 4.06
C TRP A 195 -5.08 -8.37 2.72
N ALA A 196 -4.66 -9.40 2.00
CA ALA A 196 -5.32 -9.90 0.82
C ALA A 196 -5.14 -11.40 0.71
N ASP A 197 -6.22 -12.10 0.31
CA ASP A 197 -6.19 -13.52 -0.02
C ASP A 197 -5.93 -13.71 -1.52
N PHE A 198 -5.11 -14.69 -1.85
CA PHE A 198 -4.85 -15.13 -3.21
C PHE A 198 -5.27 -16.60 -3.35
N ARG A 199 -5.92 -16.90 -4.50
CA ARG A 199 -6.17 -18.27 -4.91
C ARG A 199 -4.98 -18.76 -5.73
N LEU A 200 -4.46 -19.93 -5.44
CA LEU A 200 -3.46 -20.64 -6.25
C LEU A 200 -4.02 -22.01 -6.63
N ILE A 201 -4.03 -22.31 -7.92
CA ILE A 201 -4.31 -23.63 -8.50
C ILE A 201 -2.98 -24.25 -8.91
N TYR A 202 -2.69 -25.48 -8.51
CA TYR A 202 -1.43 -26.21 -8.77
C TYR A 202 -1.71 -27.70 -9.03
#